data_42f6e6b97b9667cef52df47a32e6cb31
#
_entry.id   42f6e6b97b9667cef52df47a32e6cb31
#
_cell.length_a   1.000
_cell.length_b   1.000
_cell.length_c   1.000
_cell.angle_alpha   90.00
_cell.angle_beta   90.00
_cell.angle_gamma   90.00
#
_symmetry.space_group_name_H-M   'P 1'
#
loop_
_entity.id
_entity.type
_entity.pdbx_description
1 polymer ?
#
loop_
_entity_poly.entity_id
_entity_poly.type
_entity_poly.pdbx_seq_one_letter_code
_entity_poly.pdbx_strand_id
1 'polypeptide(L)'
;MTIVYKVQGYDLTTSTLTTVLTIDASSRAIVKEITIANDTVSSMEVNFYVRDSSASTDYKFFHTIIGADSTDNAVNNALVLEEGDSLKFQSATGNAISGQISYALINRSQQNG
;
A
#
# COMPACT_ATOMS: atom_id res chain seq x y z
N MET A 1 -0.58 17.64 -17.54
CA MET A 1 -0.61 16.73 -16.38
C MET A 1 -1.84 15.86 -16.46
N THR A 2 -1.70 14.58 -16.25
CA THR A 2 -2.82 13.65 -16.26
C THR A 2 -2.99 13.02 -14.89
N ILE A 3 -4.21 13.02 -14.40
CA ILE A 3 -4.56 12.38 -13.13
C ILE A 3 -5.50 11.23 -13.43
N VAL A 4 -5.15 10.04 -12.96
CA VAL A 4 -5.95 8.84 -13.15
C VAL A 4 -6.21 8.21 -11.78
N TYR A 5 -7.47 7.90 -11.50
CA TYR A 5 -7.83 7.18 -10.27
C TYR A 5 -7.73 5.70 -10.53
N LYS A 6 -7.04 4.99 -9.63
CA LYS A 6 -6.73 3.57 -9.80
C LYS A 6 -6.99 2.81 -8.52
N VAL A 7 -7.22 1.51 -8.68
CA VAL A 7 -7.34 0.56 -7.58
C VAL A 7 -6.39 -0.59 -7.85
N GLN A 8 -5.59 -0.93 -6.85
CA GLN A 8 -4.67 -2.06 -6.89
C GLN A 8 -5.04 -3.04 -5.79
N GLY A 9 -5.46 -4.24 -6.17
CA GLY A 9 -5.69 -5.32 -5.21
C GLY A 9 -4.38 -5.92 -4.73
N TYR A 10 -4.36 -6.44 -3.51
CA TYR A 10 -3.21 -7.17 -3.00
C TYR A 10 -3.64 -8.36 -2.16
N ASP A 11 -2.78 -9.35 -2.09
CA ASP A 11 -3.00 -10.57 -1.33
C ASP A 11 -1.64 -11.00 -0.78
N LEU A 12 -1.52 -11.02 0.54
CA LEU A 12 -0.26 -11.39 1.19
C LEU A 12 -0.21 -12.90 1.35
N THR A 13 0.35 -13.58 0.37
CA THR A 13 0.38 -15.04 0.32
C THR A 13 1.47 -15.65 1.20
N THR A 14 2.43 -14.84 1.66
CA THR A 14 3.51 -15.28 2.55
C THR A 14 3.61 -14.35 3.75
N SER A 15 4.42 -14.72 4.73
CA SER A 15 4.66 -13.86 5.90
C SER A 15 5.85 -12.92 5.70
N THR A 16 6.45 -12.90 4.51
CA THR A 16 7.58 -12.01 4.23
C THR A 16 7.09 -10.65 3.78
N LEU A 17 7.94 -9.63 3.93
CA LEU A 17 7.65 -8.28 3.47
C LEU A 17 7.50 -8.30 1.94
N THR A 18 6.34 -7.90 1.45
CA THR A 18 5.97 -8.02 0.04
C THR A 18 5.68 -6.65 -0.57
N THR A 19 6.27 -6.37 -1.72
CA THR A 19 5.95 -5.15 -2.48
C THR A 19 4.60 -5.33 -3.17
N VAL A 20 3.66 -4.44 -2.86
CA VAL A 20 2.29 -4.53 -3.38
C VAL A 20 1.96 -3.44 -4.40
N LEU A 21 2.72 -2.35 -4.42
CA LEU A 21 2.52 -1.26 -5.37
C LEU A 21 3.84 -0.54 -5.58
N THR A 22 4.20 -0.28 -6.83
CA THR A 22 5.39 0.52 -7.17
C THR A 22 4.96 1.65 -8.09
N ILE A 23 5.39 2.87 -7.75
CA ILE A 23 5.13 4.05 -8.57
C ILE A 23 6.28 4.21 -9.55
N ASP A 24 5.95 4.40 -10.83
CA ASP A 24 6.99 4.53 -11.85
C ASP A 24 7.79 5.82 -11.69
N ALA A 25 8.90 5.92 -12.42
CA ALA A 25 9.83 7.02 -12.27
C ALA A 25 9.31 8.36 -12.81
N SER A 26 8.20 8.36 -13.55
CA SER A 26 7.61 9.59 -14.11
C SER A 26 6.31 9.98 -13.45
N SER A 27 5.93 9.32 -12.35
CA SER A 27 4.64 9.53 -11.72
C SER A 27 4.76 9.75 -10.22
N ARG A 28 3.74 10.38 -9.66
CA ARG A 28 3.52 10.45 -8.21
C ARG A 28 2.14 9.89 -7.91
N ALA A 29 1.90 9.50 -6.68
CA ALA A 29 0.60 8.98 -6.29
C ALA A 29 0.15 9.61 -4.99
N ILE A 30 -1.16 9.77 -4.87
CA ILE A 30 -1.82 10.12 -3.62
C ILE A 30 -2.70 8.94 -3.26
N VAL A 31 -2.29 8.20 -2.24
CA VAL A 31 -3.04 7.04 -1.77
C VAL A 31 -4.16 7.53 -0.87
N LYS A 32 -5.38 7.18 -1.22
CA LYS A 32 -6.57 7.63 -0.50
C LYS A 32 -7.02 6.62 0.53
N GLU A 33 -6.88 5.34 0.24
CA GLU A 33 -7.38 4.29 1.11
C GLU A 33 -6.58 3.01 0.88
N ILE A 34 -6.29 2.31 1.97
CA ILE A 34 -5.74 0.95 1.92
C ILE A 34 -6.64 0.11 2.79
N THR A 35 -7.50 -0.69 2.18
CA THR A 35 -8.35 -1.61 2.92
C THR A 35 -7.57 -2.84 3.31
N ILE A 36 -7.85 -3.36 4.49
CA ILE A 36 -7.16 -4.52 5.04
C ILE A 36 -8.24 -5.48 5.52
N ALA A 37 -8.23 -6.70 5.01
CA ALA A 37 -9.19 -7.73 5.42
C ALA A 37 -8.44 -8.91 6.01
N ASN A 38 -8.84 -9.31 7.21
CA ASN A 38 -8.37 -10.54 7.85
C ASN A 38 -9.47 -11.58 7.69
N ASP A 39 -9.24 -12.56 6.85
CA ASP A 39 -10.21 -13.59 6.50
C ASP A 39 -10.00 -14.88 7.31
N THR A 40 -9.35 -14.78 8.46
CA THR A 40 -9.08 -15.93 9.31
C THR A 40 -9.87 -15.86 10.61
N VAL A 41 -9.82 -16.94 11.39
CA VAL A 41 -10.49 -17.03 12.67
C VAL A 41 -9.62 -16.53 13.84
N SER A 42 -8.46 -15.97 13.53
CA SER A 42 -7.52 -15.47 14.54
C SER A 42 -7.14 -14.04 14.25
N SER A 43 -6.79 -13.27 15.28
CA SER A 43 -6.23 -11.93 15.10
C SER A 43 -4.91 -12.00 14.33
N MET A 44 -4.63 -10.97 13.52
CA MET A 44 -3.46 -10.95 12.66
C MET A 44 -2.74 -9.63 12.75
N GLU A 45 -1.44 -9.67 13.04
CA GLU A 45 -0.59 -8.49 13.02
C GLU A 45 -0.20 -8.16 11.59
N VAL A 46 -0.31 -6.89 11.20
CA VAL A 46 0.06 -6.42 9.87
C VAL A 46 0.89 -5.16 9.99
N ASN A 47 1.97 -5.09 9.24
CA ASN A 47 2.88 -3.95 9.19
C ASN A 47 2.93 -3.37 7.77
N PHE A 48 2.93 -2.06 7.68
CA PHE A 48 2.88 -1.34 6.42
C PHE A 48 4.05 -0.38 6.29
N TYR A 49 4.77 -0.46 5.18
CA TYR A 49 5.97 0.33 4.94
C TYR A 49 5.88 1.06 3.61
N VAL A 50 6.48 2.25 3.58
CA VAL A 50 6.81 2.94 2.33
C VAL A 50 8.29 2.75 2.07
N ARG A 51 8.64 2.27 0.88
CA ARG A 51 10.02 2.27 0.43
C ARG A 51 10.30 3.58 -0.27
N ASP A 52 11.10 4.43 0.38
CA ASP A 52 11.54 5.69 -0.21
C ASP A 52 12.70 5.39 -1.15
N SER A 53 12.46 5.50 -2.45
CA SER A 53 13.46 5.12 -3.44
C SER A 53 14.68 6.04 -3.40
N SER A 54 14.50 7.32 -3.09
CA SER A 54 15.63 8.27 -3.04
C SER A 54 16.53 8.01 -1.84
N ALA A 55 15.98 7.50 -0.74
CA ALA A 55 16.75 7.16 0.46
C ALA A 55 17.13 5.68 0.51
N SER A 56 16.58 4.86 -0.37
CA SER A 56 16.76 3.40 -0.38
C SER A 56 16.44 2.78 0.98
N THR A 57 15.36 3.25 1.60
CA THR A 57 15.01 2.89 2.96
C THR A 57 13.51 2.61 3.08
N ASP A 58 13.16 1.61 3.87
CA ASP A 58 11.77 1.28 4.19
C ASP A 58 11.38 1.98 5.48
N TYR A 59 10.29 2.74 5.45
CA TYR A 59 9.76 3.42 6.64
C TYR A 59 8.39 2.84 6.97
N LYS A 60 8.23 2.35 8.20
CA LYS A 60 6.93 1.88 8.66
C LYS A 60 6.02 3.08 8.91
N PHE A 61 4.84 3.09 8.29
CA PHE A 61 3.88 4.16 8.49
C PHE A 61 2.60 3.71 9.20
N PHE A 62 2.35 2.41 9.29
CA PHE A 62 1.16 1.90 9.94
C PHE A 62 1.40 0.49 10.46
N HIS A 63 0.79 0.21 11.62
CA HIS A 63 0.83 -1.11 12.25
C HIS A 63 -0.52 -1.35 12.90
N THR A 64 -1.05 -2.53 12.73
CA THR A 64 -2.33 -2.87 13.35
C THR A 64 -2.40 -4.36 13.65
N ILE A 65 -3.25 -4.69 14.60
CA ILE A 65 -3.67 -6.07 14.84
C ILE A 65 -5.15 -6.13 14.47
N ILE A 66 -5.47 -6.84 13.40
CA ILE A 66 -6.84 -6.93 12.90
C ILE A 66 -7.49 -8.17 13.49
N GLY A 67 -8.65 -7.99 14.11
CA GLY A 67 -9.39 -9.09 14.69
C GLY A 67 -9.84 -10.09 13.63
N ALA A 68 -10.24 -11.29 14.09
CA ALA A 68 -10.73 -12.35 13.21
C ALA A 68 -11.92 -11.83 12.38
N ASP A 69 -11.96 -12.18 11.10
CA ASP A 69 -13.05 -11.82 10.18
C ASP A 69 -13.37 -10.31 10.19
N SER A 70 -12.34 -9.47 10.31
CA SER A 70 -12.51 -8.01 10.43
C SER A 70 -11.76 -7.29 9.33
N THR A 71 -12.09 -6.00 9.15
CA THR A 71 -11.43 -5.13 8.20
C THR A 71 -10.95 -3.86 8.87
N ASP A 72 -9.97 -3.20 8.26
CA ASP A 72 -9.42 -1.95 8.75
C ASP A 72 -8.94 -1.12 7.56
N ASN A 73 -8.51 0.10 7.81
CA ASN A 73 -7.98 1.01 6.80
C ASN A 73 -6.68 1.63 7.31
N ALA A 74 -5.62 1.51 6.53
CA ALA A 74 -4.30 1.96 6.94
C ALA A 74 -4.04 3.44 6.65
N VAL A 75 -4.96 4.15 5.99
CA VAL A 75 -4.75 5.55 5.61
C VAL A 75 -5.85 6.41 6.25
N ASN A 76 -5.46 7.26 7.20
CA ASN A 76 -6.42 8.18 7.84
C ASN A 76 -6.66 9.43 7.01
N ASN A 77 -5.61 9.94 6.38
CA ASN A 77 -5.69 11.09 5.48
C ASN A 77 -5.17 10.63 4.12
N ALA A 78 -4.33 11.41 3.49
CA ALA A 78 -3.71 10.99 2.24
C ALA A 78 -2.26 10.60 2.50
N LEU A 79 -1.79 9.59 1.77
CA LEU A 79 -0.39 9.18 1.79
C LEU A 79 0.21 9.48 0.42
N VAL A 80 1.27 10.28 0.40
CA VAL A 80 1.92 10.68 -0.86
C VAL A 80 3.08 9.76 -1.16
N LEU A 81 3.13 9.23 -2.38
CA LEU A 81 4.25 8.45 -2.90
C LEU A 81 4.89 9.22 -4.03
N GLU A 82 6.20 9.40 -3.94
CA GLU A 82 6.98 10.09 -4.97
C GLU A 82 7.45 9.11 -6.03
N GLU A 83 8.13 9.64 -7.04
CA GLU A 83 8.61 8.84 -8.16
C GLU A 83 9.49 7.70 -7.67
N GLY A 84 9.15 6.49 -8.10
CA GLY A 84 9.92 5.30 -7.75
C GLY A 84 9.62 4.69 -6.40
N ASP A 85 8.81 5.34 -5.57
CA ASP A 85 8.46 4.80 -4.25
C ASP A 85 7.59 3.57 -4.39
N SER A 86 7.57 2.74 -3.35
CA SER A 86 6.72 1.56 -3.33
C SER A 86 6.10 1.35 -1.96
N LEU A 87 5.01 0.59 -1.94
CA LEU A 87 4.37 0.15 -0.72
C LEU A 87 4.73 -1.31 -0.48
N LYS A 88 5.10 -1.62 0.75
CA LYS A 88 5.44 -2.99 1.17
C LYS A 88 4.66 -3.34 2.42
N PHE A 89 3.98 -4.46 2.38
CA PHE A 89 3.15 -4.92 3.49
C PHE A 89 3.62 -6.28 3.96
N GLN A 90 3.39 -6.56 5.24
CA GLN A 90 3.75 -7.83 5.86
C GLN A 90 2.69 -8.23 6.86
N SER A 91 2.25 -9.48 6.78
CA SER A 91 1.38 -10.05 7.80
C SER A 91 2.14 -11.13 8.57
N ALA A 92 1.70 -11.41 9.79
CA ALA A 92 2.34 -12.43 10.62
C ALA A 92 2.22 -13.83 10.03
N THR A 93 1.19 -14.07 9.22
CA THR A 93 0.93 -15.38 8.61
C THR A 93 0.54 -15.18 7.15
N GLY A 94 1.03 -16.06 6.28
CA GLY A 94 0.65 -16.04 4.87
C GLY A 94 -0.80 -16.44 4.65
N ASN A 95 -1.39 -15.94 3.56
CA ASN A 95 -2.77 -16.22 3.15
C ASN A 95 -3.84 -15.75 4.15
N ALA A 96 -3.52 -14.76 4.98
CA ALA A 96 -4.44 -14.24 5.99
C ALA A 96 -4.98 -12.86 5.62
N ILE A 97 -4.22 -12.05 4.92
CA ILE A 97 -4.52 -10.64 4.70
C ILE A 97 -4.61 -10.35 3.20
N SER A 98 -5.65 -9.63 2.82
CA SER A 98 -5.83 -9.12 1.46
C SER A 98 -6.54 -7.77 1.53
N GLY A 99 -6.62 -7.08 0.40
CA GLY A 99 -7.33 -5.80 0.35
C GLY A 99 -7.11 -5.08 -0.95
N GLN A 100 -7.36 -3.77 -0.91
CA GLN A 100 -7.25 -2.90 -2.07
C GLN A 100 -6.61 -1.58 -1.70
N ILE A 101 -5.88 -1.02 -2.65
CA ILE A 101 -5.26 0.30 -2.52
C ILE A 101 -5.94 1.21 -3.54
N SER A 102 -6.60 2.26 -3.06
CA SER A 102 -7.24 3.25 -3.92
C SER A 102 -6.35 4.49 -3.96
N TYR A 103 -5.97 4.93 -5.15
CA TYR A 103 -5.03 6.03 -5.28
C TYR A 103 -5.24 6.81 -6.56
N ALA A 104 -4.76 8.06 -6.55
CA ALA A 104 -4.70 8.91 -7.73
C ALA A 104 -3.26 8.91 -8.23
N LEU A 105 -3.07 8.60 -9.50
CA LEU A 105 -1.77 8.61 -10.13
C LEU A 105 -1.62 9.86 -10.97
N ILE A 106 -0.56 10.63 -10.72
CA ILE A 106 -0.28 11.87 -11.42
C ILE A 106 0.94 11.65 -12.28
N ASN A 107 0.77 11.61 -13.59
CA ASN A 107 1.87 11.33 -14.51
C ASN A 107 2.49 12.63 -14.98
N ARG A 108 3.76 12.84 -14.65
CA ARG A 108 4.51 14.05 -14.97
C ARG A 108 4.87 14.16 -16.44
N SER A 109 5.06 13.06 -17.12
CA SER A 109 5.48 13.08 -18.50
C SER A 109 4.47 13.69 -19.44
N GLN A 110 3.23 13.87 -18.97
CA GLN A 110 2.14 14.47 -19.74
C GLN A 110 1.86 15.93 -19.37
N GLN A 111 2.68 16.49 -18.50
CA GLN A 111 2.47 17.86 -18.04
C GLN A 111 2.63 18.89 -19.14
N ASN A 112 3.48 18.63 -20.08
CA ASN A 112 3.81 19.56 -21.16
C ASN A 112 3.08 19.21 -22.45
N GLY A 113 2.12 18.34 -22.36
CA GLY A 113 1.40 17.84 -23.52
C GLY A 113 0.69 18.88 -24.31
#